data_79878a653c76f907820226f3bb205020
#
_entry.id   79878a653c76f907820226f3bb205020
#
_cell.length_a   1.000
_cell.length_b   1.000
_cell.length_c   1.000
_cell.angle_alpha   90.00
_cell.angle_beta   90.00
_cell.angle_gamma   90.00
#
_symmetry.space_group_name_H-M   'P 1'
#
loop_
_entity.id
_entity.type
_entity.pdbx_description
1 polymer ?
#
loop_
_entity_poly.entity_id
_entity_poly.type
_entity_poly.pdbx_seq_one_letter_code
_entity_poly.pdbx_strand_id
1 'polypeptide(L)'
;MSSVDPRWPPPRESQAFTAVPPAQLPPQQPLAQRPHRVAYILAVIMPVILLAVMAAPLGLAWTISRLRQPPSTVTTPPPLDPNATDGEPGLGDPYFPQAGNSGYDVIKYQIMINWDPRTQTITGTTTISARATQHLNSFYFDLALHTDKVSVNGAPAASIARGFSDVYIKPAQPIAANSTFQVVVGYSGRPAEVRQGDEQPWRAGDGEWIIAGEPESSAWWYAANDHPSDPALMDVSIRVPTGMEAISVGRLESADAGNEKDFDTWHWVARQPMASYLNFMAIGHYELKRGIDHGLPYVYAVSEKLPPDQRKTAFAALMTSGQRIRTLETMFGPYPFTEIGGIVPVHQLWFGGLETQTRPVYDARAILNRDFEPVLLTHELAHMWFGDNVTVRQWNDIFTTEGYASWAQWGAAERTGGRKANDALNRAYERLKDNDAFWKITMIDPGRAHLFDAVYLRGPMTLQALRNVMGDDAFFKFSRDWAQDPGSRPLEDWMADAQSYTTVDLGPFFRAWIYSPTVPAHTAANGFR
;
A
#
# COMPACT_ATOMS: atom_id res chain seq x y z
N MET A 1 21.72 11.28 56.63
CA MET A 1 22.55 12.39 56.14
C MET A 1 22.34 12.38 54.65
N SER A 2 21.70 13.22 54.16
CA SER A 2 21.13 14.50 53.90
C SER A 2 20.81 14.58 52.41
N SER A 3 19.57 14.79 52.19
CA SER A 3 18.90 15.13 50.96
C SER A 3 19.42 16.38 50.28
N VAL A 4 19.41 16.48 48.95
CA VAL A 4 19.26 17.75 48.24
C VAL A 4 18.35 17.53 47.03
N ASP A 5 17.22 18.24 47.06
CA ASP A 5 16.25 18.49 46.01
C ASP A 5 16.67 19.71 45.18
N PRO A 6 16.64 19.75 43.84
CA PRO A 6 16.76 20.98 43.09
C PRO A 6 15.42 21.42 42.50
N ARG A 7 14.87 22.48 43.07
CA ARG A 7 13.70 23.22 42.59
C ARG A 7 14.03 24.08 41.37
N TRP A 8 13.09 24.16 40.45
CA TRP A 8 13.07 25.09 39.32
C TRP A 8 12.95 26.55 39.78
N PRO A 9 13.57 27.52 39.07
CA PRO A 9 13.42 28.94 39.37
C PRO A 9 12.10 29.49 38.80
N PRO A 10 11.53 30.57 39.42
CA PRO A 10 10.28 31.16 39.04
C PRO A 10 10.41 32.09 37.79
N PRO A 11 9.28 32.42 37.13
CA PRO A 11 9.28 33.23 35.89
C PRO A 11 9.59 34.72 36.19
N ARG A 12 10.32 35.34 35.27
CA ARG A 12 10.65 36.79 35.33
C ARG A 12 9.46 37.63 34.89
N GLU A 13 9.23 38.68 35.66
CA GLU A 13 8.23 39.72 35.43
C GLU A 13 8.52 40.58 34.17
N SER A 14 7.44 41.05 33.55
CA SER A 14 7.41 41.94 32.38
C SER A 14 7.89 43.33 32.69
N GLN A 15 8.84 43.85 31.90
CA GLN A 15 9.13 45.29 31.84
C GLN A 15 8.38 45.94 30.68
N ALA A 16 7.65 47.00 31.00
CA ALA A 16 6.94 47.84 30.07
C ALA A 16 7.91 48.69 29.21
N PHE A 17 7.72 48.68 27.90
CA PHE A 17 8.41 49.62 26.99
C PHE A 17 7.48 50.74 26.57
N THR A 18 7.99 51.95 26.72
CA THR A 18 7.41 53.26 26.37
C THR A 18 7.33 53.45 24.85
N ALA A 19 6.24 54.09 24.41
CA ALA A 19 5.92 54.34 23.02
C ALA A 19 6.85 55.40 22.34
N VAL A 20 7.23 55.10 21.09
CA VAL A 20 7.87 56.05 20.15
C VAL A 20 6.86 56.35 19.02
N PRO A 21 6.76 57.64 18.55
CA PRO A 21 5.73 58.04 17.59
C PRO A 21 6.00 57.54 16.15
N PRO A 22 4.96 57.47 15.28
CA PRO A 22 4.99 56.71 14.05
C PRO A 22 5.70 57.42 12.89
N ALA A 23 6.64 56.71 12.24
CA ALA A 23 7.14 57.07 10.92
C ALA A 23 6.23 56.42 9.85
N GLN A 24 5.91 57.21 8.81
CA GLN A 24 5.06 56.77 7.70
C GLN A 24 5.70 55.62 6.89
N LEU A 25 4.98 54.53 6.76
CA LEU A 25 5.35 53.37 5.95
C LEU A 25 4.66 53.41 4.57
N PRO A 26 5.32 52.90 3.50
CA PRO A 26 4.71 52.74 2.18
C PRO A 26 3.61 51.67 2.16
N PRO A 27 2.73 51.64 1.14
CA PRO A 27 1.55 50.76 1.14
C PRO A 27 1.91 49.27 1.16
N GLN A 28 1.38 48.57 2.16
CA GLN A 28 1.58 47.14 2.33
C GLN A 28 0.71 46.36 1.35
N GLN A 29 1.35 45.40 0.66
CA GLN A 29 0.65 44.29 0.02
C GLN A 29 -0.01 43.41 1.09
N PRO A 30 -1.17 42.77 0.80
CA PRO A 30 -1.87 41.96 1.80
C PRO A 30 -1.02 40.75 2.22
N LEU A 31 -0.73 40.69 3.52
CA LEU A 31 -0.05 39.57 4.16
C LEU A 31 -0.95 38.30 4.10
N ALA A 32 -0.47 37.27 3.44
CA ALA A 32 -1.05 35.94 3.54
C ALA A 32 -1.09 35.51 5.02
N GLN A 33 -2.27 35.24 5.52
CA GLN A 33 -2.48 34.73 6.87
C GLN A 33 -1.76 33.37 7.02
N ARG A 34 -0.91 33.24 8.02
CA ARG A 34 -0.29 31.96 8.38
C ARG A 34 -1.36 31.05 8.97
N PRO A 35 -1.59 29.85 8.44
CA PRO A 35 -2.54 28.91 9.02
C PRO A 35 -2.04 28.39 10.36
N HIS A 36 -2.95 28.22 11.31
CA HIS A 36 -2.67 27.64 12.64
C HIS A 36 -2.20 26.19 12.51
N ARG A 37 -1.33 25.73 13.43
CA ARG A 37 -0.69 24.41 13.45
C ARG A 37 -1.62 23.19 13.31
N VAL A 38 -2.91 23.36 13.59
CA VAL A 38 -3.94 22.31 13.41
C VAL A 38 -4.32 22.13 11.92
N ALA A 39 -4.11 23.15 11.07
CA ALA A 39 -4.35 23.06 9.63
C ALA A 39 -3.28 22.26 8.87
N TYR A 40 -2.09 22.05 9.45
CA TYR A 40 -1.00 21.34 8.79
C TYR A 40 -1.18 19.80 8.79
N ILE A 41 -1.79 19.21 9.83
CA ILE A 41 -2.10 17.77 9.84
C ILE A 41 -3.20 17.47 8.81
N LEU A 42 -4.11 18.40 8.60
CA LEU A 42 -5.10 18.34 7.52
C LEU A 42 -4.50 18.69 6.14
N ALA A 43 -3.41 19.47 6.10
CA ALA A 43 -2.80 19.91 4.84
C ALA A 43 -1.89 18.86 4.17
N VAL A 44 -1.55 17.76 4.86
CA VAL A 44 -0.74 16.68 4.28
C VAL A 44 -1.62 15.45 3.98
N ILE A 45 -2.70 15.23 4.73
CA ILE A 45 -3.72 14.23 4.39
C ILE A 45 -4.72 14.79 3.34
N MET A 46 -5.04 16.11 3.42
CA MET A 46 -5.94 16.77 2.48
C MET A 46 -5.36 17.09 1.09
N PRO A 47 -4.04 17.24 0.79
CA PRO A 47 -3.62 17.39 -0.60
C PRO A 47 -3.80 16.11 -1.43
N VAL A 48 -3.79 14.93 -0.83
CA VAL A 48 -4.19 13.69 -1.53
C VAL A 48 -5.70 13.76 -1.84
N ILE A 49 -6.51 14.25 -0.89
CA ILE A 49 -7.95 14.45 -1.09
C ILE A 49 -8.25 15.70 -1.94
N LEU A 50 -7.51 16.82 -1.79
CA LEU A 50 -7.75 18.06 -2.52
C LEU A 50 -7.13 18.10 -3.91
N LEU A 51 -6.07 17.35 -4.21
CA LEU A 51 -5.59 17.18 -5.59
C LEU A 51 -6.57 16.37 -6.43
N ALA A 52 -7.24 15.37 -5.84
CA ALA A 52 -8.35 14.69 -6.49
C ALA A 52 -9.56 15.62 -6.70
N VAL A 53 -9.83 16.55 -5.77
CA VAL A 53 -10.97 17.49 -5.86
C VAL A 53 -10.66 18.73 -6.69
N MET A 54 -9.39 19.21 -6.77
CA MET A 54 -9.01 20.41 -7.53
C MET A 54 -8.62 20.12 -8.98
N ALA A 55 -8.34 18.86 -9.35
CA ALA A 55 -8.22 18.45 -10.75
C ALA A 55 -9.60 18.21 -11.43
N ALA A 56 -10.67 18.20 -10.65
CA ALA A 56 -12.03 17.92 -11.11
C ALA A 56 -12.69 18.98 -12.03
N PRO A 57 -12.34 20.29 -12.05
CA PRO A 57 -13.15 21.24 -12.83
C PRO A 57 -12.89 21.24 -14.35
N LEU A 58 -11.85 20.58 -14.85
CA LEU A 58 -11.58 20.51 -16.29
C LEU A 58 -11.91 19.12 -16.90
N GLY A 59 -12.06 18.09 -16.09
CA GLY A 59 -12.50 16.75 -16.51
C GLY A 59 -14.02 16.56 -16.45
N LEU A 60 -14.73 17.40 -15.69
CA LEU A 60 -16.15 17.19 -15.36
C LEU A 60 -17.10 17.29 -16.57
N ALA A 61 -16.71 18.01 -17.62
CA ALA A 61 -17.55 18.12 -18.83
C ALA A 61 -17.49 16.87 -19.72
N TRP A 62 -16.45 16.04 -19.61
CA TRP A 62 -16.28 14.83 -20.42
C TRP A 62 -16.78 13.56 -19.71
N THR A 63 -16.71 13.53 -18.38
CA THR A 63 -17.14 12.40 -17.53
C THR A 63 -18.64 12.34 -17.29
N ILE A 64 -19.36 13.47 -17.30
CA ILE A 64 -20.83 13.49 -17.07
C ILE A 64 -21.61 12.74 -18.16
N SER A 65 -21.06 12.57 -19.36
CA SER A 65 -21.71 11.80 -20.42
C SER A 65 -21.67 10.28 -20.22
N ARG A 66 -20.80 9.75 -19.34
CA ARG A 66 -20.69 8.30 -19.04
C ARG A 66 -21.25 7.88 -17.67
N LEU A 67 -21.55 8.83 -16.78
CA LEU A 67 -22.04 8.55 -15.42
C LEU A 67 -23.56 8.30 -15.32
N ARG A 68 -24.25 8.02 -16.44
CA ARG A 68 -25.63 7.51 -16.42
C ARG A 68 -25.70 5.98 -16.59
N GLN A 69 -24.81 5.25 -15.91
CA GLN A 69 -25.07 3.83 -15.69
C GLN A 69 -25.78 3.68 -14.34
N PRO A 70 -26.83 2.84 -14.25
CA PRO A 70 -27.49 2.56 -12.98
C PRO A 70 -26.47 1.92 -12.01
N PRO A 71 -26.68 2.04 -10.69
CA PRO A 71 -25.81 1.42 -9.70
C PRO A 71 -25.69 -0.07 -10.04
N SER A 72 -24.45 -0.52 -10.25
CA SER A 72 -24.16 -1.93 -10.45
C SER A 72 -24.63 -2.66 -9.21
N THR A 73 -25.57 -3.56 -9.36
CA THR A 73 -25.88 -4.53 -8.30
C THR A 73 -24.60 -5.30 -8.04
N VAL A 74 -24.17 -5.34 -6.79
CA VAL A 74 -23.08 -6.20 -6.33
C VAL A 74 -23.46 -7.63 -6.71
N THR A 75 -22.95 -8.08 -7.82
CA THR A 75 -23.07 -9.49 -8.23
C THR A 75 -21.85 -10.17 -7.67
N THR A 76 -22.05 -11.06 -6.70
CA THR A 76 -21.05 -12.08 -6.38
C THR A 76 -20.54 -12.68 -7.69
N PRO A 77 -19.21 -12.81 -7.87
CA PRO A 77 -18.68 -13.48 -9.05
C PRO A 77 -19.40 -14.82 -9.25
N PRO A 78 -19.80 -15.17 -10.46
CA PRO A 78 -20.43 -16.46 -10.69
C PRO A 78 -19.48 -17.57 -10.20
N PRO A 79 -19.99 -18.63 -9.55
CA PRO A 79 -19.17 -19.78 -9.17
C PRO A 79 -18.43 -20.27 -10.41
N LEU A 80 -17.13 -20.55 -10.27
CA LEU A 80 -16.31 -21.11 -11.34
C LEU A 80 -17.02 -22.35 -11.91
N ASP A 81 -17.29 -22.34 -13.21
CA ASP A 81 -17.87 -23.52 -13.87
C ASP A 81 -16.81 -24.64 -13.89
N PRO A 82 -17.05 -25.77 -13.23
CA PRO A 82 -16.09 -26.88 -13.22
C PRO A 82 -15.86 -27.50 -14.61
N ASN A 83 -16.69 -27.16 -15.59
CA ASN A 83 -16.54 -27.59 -16.98
C ASN A 83 -15.89 -26.51 -17.87
N ALA A 84 -15.53 -25.34 -17.33
CA ALA A 84 -14.83 -24.31 -18.09
C ALA A 84 -13.48 -24.86 -18.58
N THR A 85 -13.20 -24.64 -19.87
CA THR A 85 -11.97 -25.14 -20.52
C THR A 85 -11.01 -24.00 -20.89
N ASP A 86 -11.39 -22.77 -20.67
CA ASP A 86 -10.59 -21.56 -20.91
C ASP A 86 -10.52 -20.71 -19.63
N GLY A 87 -9.40 -20.05 -19.41
CA GLY A 87 -9.31 -18.97 -18.44
C GLY A 87 -9.88 -17.68 -19.05
N GLU A 88 -10.41 -16.83 -18.19
CA GLU A 88 -10.99 -15.54 -18.61
C GLU A 88 -10.08 -14.39 -18.21
N PRO A 89 -10.03 -13.30 -19.00
CA PRO A 89 -9.35 -12.07 -18.59
C PRO A 89 -10.16 -11.40 -17.48
N GLY A 90 -9.48 -10.99 -16.41
CA GLY A 90 -10.10 -10.39 -15.24
C GLY A 90 -10.72 -11.41 -14.28
N LEU A 91 -10.78 -11.02 -13.02
CA LEU A 91 -11.41 -11.79 -11.93
C LEU A 91 -12.80 -11.30 -11.57
N GLY A 92 -13.31 -10.28 -12.30
CA GLY A 92 -14.61 -9.69 -12.04
C GLY A 92 -14.64 -8.84 -10.76
N ASP A 93 -13.50 -8.27 -10.36
CA ASP A 93 -13.44 -7.28 -9.28
C ASP A 93 -14.42 -6.13 -9.58
N PRO A 94 -15.22 -5.67 -8.60
CA PRO A 94 -16.24 -4.64 -8.85
C PRO A 94 -15.66 -3.31 -9.32
N TYR A 95 -14.39 -3.00 -9.01
CA TYR A 95 -13.73 -1.74 -9.36
C TYR A 95 -12.73 -1.88 -10.50
N PHE A 96 -12.07 -3.04 -10.58
CA PHE A 96 -11.04 -3.37 -11.57
C PHE A 96 -11.38 -4.71 -12.25
N PRO A 97 -12.47 -4.78 -13.02
CA PRO A 97 -13.00 -6.04 -13.54
C PRO A 97 -12.06 -6.78 -14.49
N GLN A 98 -11.06 -6.08 -15.03
CA GLN A 98 -10.04 -6.65 -15.91
C GLN A 98 -8.73 -6.97 -15.18
N ALA A 99 -8.62 -6.65 -13.89
CA ALA A 99 -7.43 -6.97 -13.11
C ALA A 99 -7.37 -8.47 -12.77
N GLY A 100 -6.18 -9.04 -12.90
CA GLY A 100 -5.95 -10.47 -12.71
C GLY A 100 -6.64 -11.35 -13.75
N ASN A 101 -6.51 -12.66 -13.62
CA ASN A 101 -6.98 -13.61 -14.60
C ASN A 101 -7.42 -14.91 -13.92
N SER A 102 -8.46 -15.56 -14.48
CA SER A 102 -9.01 -16.77 -13.90
C SER A 102 -8.37 -18.05 -14.44
N GLY A 103 -8.64 -19.15 -13.76
CA GLY A 103 -8.29 -20.50 -14.21
C GLY A 103 -6.98 -21.05 -13.63
N TYR A 104 -6.23 -20.26 -12.89
CA TYR A 104 -5.02 -20.70 -12.20
C TYR A 104 -4.73 -19.86 -10.96
N ASP A 105 -3.89 -20.41 -10.06
CA ASP A 105 -3.28 -19.71 -8.93
C ASP A 105 -1.76 -19.70 -9.11
N VAL A 106 -1.11 -18.57 -8.89
CA VAL A 106 0.34 -18.46 -8.99
C VAL A 106 1.00 -18.91 -7.69
N ILE A 107 1.98 -19.78 -7.81
CA ILE A 107 2.78 -20.26 -6.69
C ILE A 107 4.02 -19.37 -6.49
N LYS A 108 4.67 -19.01 -7.61
CA LYS A 108 5.93 -18.25 -7.59
C LYS A 108 6.18 -17.52 -8.90
N TYR A 109 6.69 -16.31 -8.78
CA TYR A 109 7.34 -15.57 -9.86
C TYR A 109 8.85 -15.61 -9.71
N GLN A 110 9.57 -15.89 -10.81
CA GLN A 110 11.00 -15.63 -10.97
C GLN A 110 11.16 -14.56 -12.04
N ILE A 111 11.57 -13.37 -11.61
CA ILE A 111 11.62 -12.16 -12.43
C ILE A 111 13.08 -11.80 -12.67
N MET A 112 13.52 -11.77 -13.92
CA MET A 112 14.85 -11.36 -14.33
C MET A 112 14.74 -10.11 -15.19
N ILE A 113 15.29 -9.00 -14.70
CA ILE A 113 15.29 -7.70 -15.38
C ILE A 113 16.70 -7.33 -15.76
N ASN A 114 16.87 -6.88 -16.99
CA ASN A 114 18.05 -6.16 -17.46
C ASN A 114 17.64 -4.73 -17.81
N TRP A 115 18.22 -3.75 -17.13
CA TRP A 115 17.95 -2.34 -17.30
C TRP A 115 19.03 -1.65 -18.13
N ASP A 116 18.64 -0.95 -19.20
CA ASP A 116 19.52 -0.03 -19.95
C ASP A 116 19.11 1.43 -19.68
N PRO A 117 19.87 2.19 -18.87
CA PRO A 117 19.54 3.58 -18.56
C PRO A 117 19.69 4.53 -19.77
N ARG A 118 20.44 4.15 -20.82
CA ARG A 118 20.63 4.99 -22.00
C ARG A 118 19.39 5.02 -22.89
N THR A 119 18.73 3.88 -23.02
CA THR A 119 17.50 3.73 -23.80
C THR A 119 16.25 3.77 -22.91
N GLN A 120 16.42 3.70 -21.58
CA GLN A 120 15.37 3.55 -20.58
C GLN A 120 14.48 2.34 -20.87
N THR A 121 15.11 1.23 -21.23
CA THR A 121 14.43 0.00 -21.65
C THR A 121 14.64 -1.10 -20.63
N ILE A 122 13.56 -1.78 -20.29
CA ILE A 122 13.58 -3.09 -19.64
C ILE A 122 13.65 -4.17 -20.72
N THR A 123 14.55 -5.13 -20.55
CA THR A 123 14.45 -6.45 -21.17
C THR A 123 14.30 -7.46 -20.05
N GLY A 124 13.20 -8.18 -20.02
CA GLY A 124 12.82 -9.03 -18.91
C GLY A 124 12.50 -10.46 -19.33
N THR A 125 12.61 -11.35 -18.36
CA THR A 125 12.07 -12.70 -18.43
C THR A 125 11.37 -12.98 -17.11
N THR A 126 10.07 -13.28 -17.15
CA THR A 126 9.32 -13.77 -15.99
C THR A 126 9.01 -15.24 -16.19
N THR A 127 9.37 -16.05 -15.20
CA THR A 127 8.91 -17.43 -15.08
C THR A 127 7.80 -17.49 -14.05
N ILE A 128 6.59 -17.83 -14.48
CA ILE A 128 5.40 -18.00 -13.65
C ILE A 128 5.25 -19.50 -13.39
N SER A 129 5.34 -19.93 -12.15
CA SER A 129 4.97 -21.28 -11.71
C SER A 129 3.59 -21.21 -11.09
N ALA A 130 2.63 -21.92 -11.67
CA ALA A 130 1.22 -21.85 -11.30
C ALA A 130 0.58 -23.22 -11.18
N ARG A 131 -0.59 -23.27 -10.55
CA ARG A 131 -1.49 -24.43 -10.50
C ARG A 131 -2.77 -24.08 -11.23
N ALA A 132 -3.18 -24.90 -12.18
CA ALA A 132 -4.47 -24.77 -12.83
C ALA A 132 -5.61 -25.10 -11.84
N THR A 133 -6.58 -24.21 -11.70
CA THR A 133 -7.78 -24.42 -10.86
C THR A 133 -8.90 -25.11 -11.64
N GLN A 134 -8.78 -25.10 -12.98
CA GLN A 134 -9.68 -25.75 -13.92
C GLN A 134 -8.87 -26.35 -15.09
N HIS A 135 -9.52 -27.09 -15.98
CA HIS A 135 -8.90 -27.54 -17.22
C HIS A 135 -8.72 -26.32 -18.15
N LEU A 136 -7.48 -26.08 -18.65
CA LEU A 136 -7.15 -24.91 -19.45
C LEU A 136 -6.76 -25.28 -20.88
N ASN A 137 -7.57 -24.86 -21.86
CA ASN A 137 -7.18 -24.82 -23.27
C ASN A 137 -6.47 -23.50 -23.59
N SER A 138 -6.77 -22.44 -22.84
CA SER A 138 -6.15 -21.12 -22.93
C SER A 138 -6.21 -20.42 -21.58
N PHE A 139 -5.40 -19.40 -21.40
CA PHE A 139 -5.37 -18.55 -20.21
C PHE A 139 -4.80 -17.17 -20.55
N TYR A 140 -4.80 -16.26 -19.59
CA TYR A 140 -4.25 -14.91 -19.71
C TYR A 140 -3.22 -14.66 -18.61
N PHE A 141 -2.38 -13.65 -18.82
CA PHE A 141 -1.60 -12.96 -17.77
C PHE A 141 -1.51 -11.47 -18.14
N ASP A 142 -1.16 -10.64 -17.16
CA ASP A 142 -1.07 -9.18 -17.31
C ASP A 142 0.36 -8.77 -17.64
N LEU A 143 0.56 -8.00 -18.73
CA LEU A 143 1.81 -7.38 -19.11
C LEU A 143 1.58 -6.25 -20.11
N ALA A 144 1.91 -5.03 -19.73
CA ALA A 144 1.77 -3.87 -20.63
C ALA A 144 2.99 -3.64 -21.54
N LEU A 145 4.13 -4.25 -21.25
CA LEU A 145 5.32 -4.22 -22.11
C LEU A 145 5.17 -5.19 -23.29
N HIS A 146 5.99 -5.01 -24.33
CA HIS A 146 5.96 -5.89 -25.50
C HIS A 146 6.35 -7.32 -25.15
N THR A 147 5.51 -8.29 -25.50
CA THR A 147 5.78 -9.72 -25.32
C THR A 147 6.57 -10.25 -26.50
N ASP A 148 7.81 -10.67 -26.27
CA ASP A 148 8.70 -11.18 -27.33
C ASP A 148 8.44 -12.67 -27.62
N LYS A 149 8.28 -13.47 -26.56
CA LYS A 149 8.07 -14.92 -26.66
C LYS A 149 7.40 -15.47 -25.40
N VAL A 150 6.60 -16.52 -25.58
CA VAL A 150 6.02 -17.28 -24.47
C VAL A 150 6.20 -18.76 -24.71
N SER A 151 6.59 -19.49 -23.66
CA SER A 151 6.56 -20.95 -23.64
C SER A 151 5.80 -21.45 -22.42
N VAL A 152 5.08 -22.58 -22.57
CA VAL A 152 4.34 -23.24 -21.52
C VAL A 152 4.87 -24.66 -21.38
N ASN A 153 5.32 -25.04 -20.20
CA ASN A 153 5.96 -26.34 -19.91
C ASN A 153 7.11 -26.66 -20.88
N GLY A 154 7.90 -25.62 -21.23
CA GLY A 154 9.06 -25.73 -22.13
C GLY A 154 8.72 -25.76 -23.64
N ALA A 155 7.45 -25.88 -24.03
CA ALA A 155 7.03 -25.79 -25.42
C ALA A 155 6.59 -24.35 -25.78
N PRO A 156 6.90 -23.83 -26.99
CA PRO A 156 6.37 -22.56 -27.43
C PRO A 156 4.83 -22.55 -27.38
N ALA A 157 4.23 -21.43 -26.99
CA ALA A 157 2.79 -21.25 -27.06
C ALA A 157 2.29 -21.43 -28.50
N ALA A 158 1.14 -22.11 -28.67
CA ALA A 158 0.54 -22.34 -29.98
C ALA A 158 0.00 -21.04 -30.58
N SER A 159 -0.50 -20.15 -29.74
CA SER A 159 -0.81 -18.76 -30.15
C SER A 159 -0.73 -17.79 -28.98
N ILE A 160 -0.47 -16.53 -29.32
CA ILE A 160 -0.38 -15.39 -28.41
C ILE A 160 -1.20 -14.27 -29.04
N ALA A 161 -2.08 -13.65 -28.25
CA ALA A 161 -2.79 -12.42 -28.65
C ALA A 161 -2.73 -11.41 -27.51
N ARG A 162 -2.78 -10.12 -27.83
CA ARG A 162 -2.64 -9.05 -26.84
C ARG A 162 -3.84 -8.12 -26.86
N GLY A 163 -4.38 -7.84 -25.66
CA GLY A 163 -5.12 -6.64 -25.34
C GLY A 163 -4.18 -5.48 -24.97
N PHE A 164 -4.57 -4.60 -24.08
CA PHE A 164 -3.70 -3.55 -23.55
C PHE A 164 -2.69 -4.15 -22.57
N SER A 165 -3.13 -4.73 -21.45
CA SER A 165 -2.32 -5.46 -20.46
C SER A 165 -2.55 -6.96 -20.53
N ASP A 166 -3.76 -7.43 -20.89
CA ASP A 166 -4.05 -8.86 -20.99
C ASP A 166 -3.32 -9.50 -22.17
N VAL A 167 -2.60 -10.57 -21.89
CA VAL A 167 -1.92 -11.39 -22.91
C VAL A 167 -2.57 -12.77 -22.91
N TYR A 168 -3.33 -13.05 -23.98
CA TYR A 168 -3.93 -14.36 -24.24
C TYR A 168 -2.88 -15.39 -24.63
N ILE A 169 -2.94 -16.56 -24.04
CA ILE A 169 -2.03 -17.69 -24.32
C ILE A 169 -2.84 -18.95 -24.62
N LYS A 170 -2.57 -19.54 -25.78
CA LYS A 170 -2.95 -20.91 -26.06
C LYS A 170 -1.72 -21.81 -25.93
N PRO A 171 -1.63 -22.69 -24.93
CA PRO A 171 -0.53 -23.64 -24.81
C PRO A 171 -0.51 -24.65 -25.95
N ALA A 172 0.62 -25.27 -26.24
CA ALA A 172 0.72 -26.32 -27.26
C ALA A 172 -0.10 -27.58 -26.90
N GLN A 173 -0.28 -27.82 -25.61
CA GLN A 173 -1.12 -28.89 -25.06
C GLN A 173 -2.00 -28.32 -23.95
N PRO A 174 -3.28 -28.74 -23.83
CA PRO A 174 -4.13 -28.34 -22.72
C PRO A 174 -3.51 -28.68 -21.37
N ILE A 175 -3.81 -27.85 -20.35
CA ILE A 175 -3.33 -28.03 -18.98
C ILE A 175 -4.47 -28.64 -18.16
N ALA A 176 -4.21 -29.77 -17.50
CA ALA A 176 -5.21 -30.44 -16.70
C ALA A 176 -5.51 -29.69 -15.40
N ALA A 177 -6.77 -29.70 -14.95
CA ALA A 177 -7.15 -29.15 -13.65
C ALA A 177 -6.29 -29.74 -12.52
N ASN A 178 -5.96 -28.92 -11.53
CA ASN A 178 -5.12 -29.23 -10.37
C ASN A 178 -3.66 -29.59 -10.69
N SER A 179 -3.23 -29.55 -11.97
CA SER A 179 -1.83 -29.74 -12.32
C SER A 179 -1.03 -28.45 -12.16
N THR A 180 0.24 -28.59 -11.80
CA THR A 180 1.19 -27.47 -11.86
C THR A 180 1.72 -27.29 -13.27
N PHE A 181 1.96 -26.06 -13.67
CA PHE A 181 2.55 -25.71 -14.96
C PHE A 181 3.46 -24.49 -14.83
N GLN A 182 4.29 -24.29 -15.82
CA GLN A 182 5.23 -23.19 -15.87
C GLN A 182 5.05 -22.39 -17.16
N VAL A 183 5.01 -21.07 -17.03
CA VAL A 183 5.00 -20.13 -18.17
C VAL A 183 6.30 -19.33 -18.14
N VAL A 184 7.03 -19.27 -19.24
CA VAL A 184 8.19 -18.40 -19.38
C VAL A 184 7.88 -17.34 -20.42
N VAL A 185 7.88 -16.09 -19.98
CA VAL A 185 7.54 -14.91 -20.76
C VAL A 185 8.80 -14.06 -20.96
N GLY A 186 9.27 -13.91 -22.20
CA GLY A 186 10.27 -12.92 -22.55
C GLY A 186 9.62 -11.65 -23.08
N TYR A 187 10.09 -10.50 -22.62
CA TYR A 187 9.49 -9.21 -22.96
C TYR A 187 10.51 -8.08 -22.96
N SER A 188 10.13 -6.98 -23.61
CA SER A 188 10.92 -5.77 -23.63
C SER A 188 10.06 -4.52 -23.77
N GLY A 189 10.58 -3.37 -23.37
CA GLY A 189 9.86 -2.11 -23.54
C GLY A 189 10.35 -1.01 -22.61
N ARG A 190 9.69 0.13 -22.74
CA ARG A 190 9.96 1.34 -21.95
C ARG A 190 8.77 1.62 -21.04
N PRO A 191 8.87 1.35 -19.73
CA PRO A 191 7.75 1.56 -18.80
C PRO A 191 7.20 3.00 -18.83
N ALA A 192 8.07 3.98 -19.08
CA ALA A 192 7.67 5.39 -19.22
C ALA A 192 6.71 5.66 -20.39
N GLU A 193 6.62 4.78 -21.37
CA GLU A 193 5.74 4.91 -22.55
C GLU A 193 4.39 4.21 -22.36
N VAL A 194 4.26 3.37 -21.33
CA VAL A 194 3.00 2.72 -20.98
C VAL A 194 2.02 3.74 -20.41
N ARG A 195 0.79 3.74 -20.91
CA ARG A 195 -0.29 4.61 -20.46
C ARG A 195 -1.56 3.79 -20.26
N GLN A 196 -2.10 3.84 -19.05
CA GLN A 196 -3.38 3.24 -18.70
C GLN A 196 -4.18 4.27 -17.90
N GLY A 197 -5.12 4.95 -18.56
CA GLY A 197 -5.84 6.05 -17.95
C GLY A 197 -4.89 7.16 -17.45
N ASP A 198 -5.10 7.61 -16.25
CA ASP A 198 -4.26 8.62 -15.56
C ASP A 198 -3.17 7.97 -14.68
N GLU A 199 -3.13 6.65 -14.58
CA GLU A 199 -2.21 5.91 -13.75
C GLU A 199 -0.79 5.91 -14.32
N GLN A 200 0.18 6.14 -13.46
CA GLN A 200 1.58 6.23 -13.84
C GLN A 200 2.46 5.75 -12.67
N PRO A 201 2.58 4.43 -12.48
CA PRO A 201 3.40 3.88 -11.39
C PRO A 201 4.90 4.10 -11.60
N TRP A 202 5.33 4.39 -12.84
CA TRP A 202 6.73 4.65 -13.19
C TRP A 202 7.12 6.11 -12.92
N ARG A 203 8.21 6.32 -12.20
CA ARG A 203 8.87 7.61 -12.04
C ARG A 203 10.32 7.52 -12.50
N ALA A 204 10.78 8.55 -13.21
CA ALA A 204 12.10 8.61 -13.80
C ALA A 204 12.65 10.04 -13.80
N GLY A 205 13.91 10.22 -13.50
CA GLY A 205 14.63 11.48 -13.53
C GLY A 205 15.85 11.46 -12.61
N ASP A 206 16.74 12.42 -12.76
CA ASP A 206 17.94 12.58 -11.94
C ASP A 206 18.85 11.34 -11.83
N GLY A 207 18.76 10.41 -12.80
CA GLY A 207 19.52 9.14 -12.81
C GLY A 207 18.96 8.11 -11.83
N GLU A 208 17.69 8.22 -11.49
CA GLU A 208 16.95 7.31 -10.61
C GLU A 208 15.63 6.94 -11.26
N TRP A 209 15.19 5.70 -11.08
CA TRP A 209 13.96 5.13 -11.61
C TRP A 209 13.29 4.30 -10.53
N ILE A 210 11.98 4.44 -10.41
CA ILE A 210 11.17 3.62 -9.51
C ILE A 210 9.84 3.27 -10.14
N ILE A 211 9.40 2.04 -9.92
CA ILE A 211 8.04 1.59 -10.20
C ILE A 211 7.44 1.02 -8.93
N ALA A 212 6.40 1.64 -8.47
CA ALA A 212 5.60 1.27 -7.31
C ALA A 212 4.23 1.95 -7.43
N GLY A 213 3.19 1.27 -7.03
CA GLY A 213 1.83 1.83 -7.09
C GLY A 213 0.78 0.83 -6.68
N GLU A 214 -0.35 1.36 -6.28
CA GLU A 214 -1.58 0.69 -5.91
C GLU A 214 -2.75 1.39 -6.62
N PRO A 215 -3.72 0.67 -7.17
CA PRO A 215 -3.98 -0.76 -7.02
C PRO A 215 -3.22 -1.65 -8.02
N GLU A 216 -2.66 -1.12 -9.09
CA GLU A 216 -2.00 -1.88 -10.15
C GLU A 216 -0.64 -1.28 -10.49
N SER A 217 0.42 -2.11 -10.57
CA SER A 217 1.75 -1.66 -11.00
C SER A 217 2.57 -2.76 -11.68
N SER A 218 2.24 -4.01 -11.46
CA SER A 218 3.05 -5.17 -11.87
C SER A 218 3.15 -5.29 -13.37
N ALA A 219 2.04 -5.15 -14.09
CA ALA A 219 1.97 -5.28 -15.54
C ALA A 219 2.91 -4.30 -16.30
N TRP A 220 3.36 -3.21 -15.66
CA TRP A 220 4.29 -2.23 -16.26
C TRP A 220 5.73 -2.71 -16.32
N TRP A 221 6.11 -3.79 -15.62
CA TRP A 221 7.51 -4.21 -15.58
C TRP A 221 7.75 -5.72 -15.53
N TYR A 222 6.75 -6.55 -15.18
CA TYR A 222 6.85 -8.01 -15.31
C TYR A 222 5.48 -8.65 -15.58
N ALA A 223 5.48 -9.86 -16.14
CA ALA A 223 4.26 -10.61 -16.39
C ALA A 223 3.70 -11.17 -15.08
N ALA A 224 2.46 -10.84 -14.76
CA ALA A 224 1.80 -11.17 -13.51
C ALA A 224 0.36 -11.68 -13.70
N ASN A 225 -0.22 -12.25 -12.66
CA ASN A 225 -1.65 -12.26 -12.40
C ASN A 225 -1.91 -11.07 -11.46
N ASP A 226 -2.23 -9.89 -12.03
CA ASP A 226 -2.13 -8.61 -11.32
C ASP A 226 -3.41 -8.29 -10.54
N HIS A 227 -3.63 -9.07 -9.47
CA HIS A 227 -4.75 -8.86 -8.56
C HIS A 227 -4.37 -9.28 -7.13
N PRO A 228 -4.81 -8.59 -6.07
CA PRO A 228 -4.44 -8.92 -4.68
C PRO A 228 -4.95 -10.28 -4.20
N SER A 229 -5.92 -10.89 -4.86
CA SER A 229 -6.46 -12.19 -4.48
C SER A 229 -5.56 -13.39 -4.81
N ASP A 230 -4.46 -13.20 -5.55
CA ASP A 230 -3.52 -14.26 -5.92
C ASP A 230 -2.09 -13.98 -5.40
N PRO A 231 -1.87 -13.99 -4.07
CA PRO A 231 -0.56 -13.77 -3.50
C PRO A 231 0.41 -14.91 -3.82
N ALA A 232 1.64 -14.58 -4.24
CA ALA A 232 2.64 -15.53 -4.66
C ALA A 232 4.04 -15.22 -4.11
N LEU A 233 4.95 -16.20 -4.13
CA LEU A 233 6.36 -16.01 -3.80
C LEU A 233 7.06 -15.20 -4.89
N MET A 234 7.99 -14.29 -4.48
CA MET A 234 8.74 -13.47 -5.43
C MET A 234 10.25 -13.74 -5.35
N ASP A 235 10.86 -13.83 -6.51
CA ASP A 235 12.30 -14.05 -6.72
C ASP A 235 12.74 -13.08 -7.85
N VAL A 236 13.43 -12.00 -7.47
CA VAL A 236 13.65 -10.85 -8.36
C VAL A 236 15.15 -10.63 -8.54
N SER A 237 15.63 -10.76 -9.76
CA SER A 237 17.02 -10.45 -10.16
C SER A 237 17.02 -9.26 -11.10
N ILE A 238 17.75 -8.20 -10.73
CA ILE A 238 17.83 -6.96 -11.50
C ILE A 238 19.29 -6.69 -11.85
N ARG A 239 19.58 -6.69 -13.13
CA ARG A 239 20.90 -6.40 -13.69
C ARG A 239 20.95 -4.94 -14.13
N VAL A 240 21.93 -4.20 -13.62
CA VAL A 240 22.12 -2.76 -13.82
C VAL A 240 23.59 -2.45 -14.15
N PRO A 241 23.92 -1.30 -14.75
CA PRO A 241 25.31 -0.86 -14.89
C PRO A 241 26.03 -0.82 -13.55
N THR A 242 27.33 -1.20 -13.54
CA THR A 242 28.17 -1.18 -12.35
C THR A 242 28.15 0.17 -11.63
N GLY A 243 27.96 0.12 -10.31
CA GLY A 243 27.88 1.28 -9.43
C GLY A 243 26.48 1.86 -9.28
N MET A 244 25.44 1.18 -9.81
CA MET A 244 24.04 1.45 -9.50
C MET A 244 23.49 0.41 -8.55
N GLU A 245 22.63 0.82 -7.64
CA GLU A 245 21.85 -0.06 -6.80
C GLU A 245 20.53 -0.39 -7.49
N ALA A 246 20.09 -1.66 -7.32
CA ALA A 246 18.72 -2.09 -7.67
C ALA A 246 18.05 -2.71 -6.45
N ILE A 247 16.89 -2.19 -6.08
CA ILE A 247 16.21 -2.49 -4.83
C ILE A 247 14.82 -3.01 -5.13
N SER A 248 14.43 -4.08 -4.40
CA SER A 248 13.12 -4.70 -4.49
C SER A 248 12.69 -5.23 -3.12
N VAL A 249 11.65 -6.05 -3.08
CA VAL A 249 11.04 -6.66 -1.88
C VAL A 249 11.86 -7.83 -1.33
N GLY A 250 11.59 -8.20 -0.09
CA GLY A 250 12.17 -9.38 0.53
C GLY A 250 13.63 -9.22 0.94
N ARG A 251 14.33 -10.33 1.06
CA ARG A 251 15.71 -10.41 1.48
C ARG A 251 16.68 -10.23 0.32
N LEU A 252 17.70 -9.41 0.51
CA LEU A 252 18.83 -9.37 -0.41
C LEU A 252 19.67 -10.64 -0.25
N GLU A 253 19.65 -11.53 -1.23
CA GLU A 253 20.41 -12.77 -1.24
C GLU A 253 21.83 -12.54 -1.75
N SER A 254 21.98 -11.78 -2.83
CA SER A 254 23.28 -11.38 -3.35
C SER A 254 23.21 -10.02 -4.05
N ALA A 255 24.36 -9.35 -4.06
CA ALA A 255 24.66 -8.22 -4.91
C ALA A 255 26.00 -8.53 -5.56
N ASP A 256 25.98 -9.13 -6.75
CA ASP A 256 27.18 -9.58 -7.47
C ASP A 256 27.81 -8.40 -8.19
N ALA A 257 28.57 -7.61 -7.42
CA ALA A 257 29.41 -6.54 -7.96
C ALA A 257 30.67 -7.13 -8.57
N GLY A 258 30.84 -6.96 -9.89
CA GLY A 258 32.10 -7.27 -10.59
C GLY A 258 32.25 -8.70 -11.09
N ASN A 259 31.24 -9.58 -10.99
CA ASN A 259 31.28 -10.89 -11.64
C ASN A 259 31.08 -10.79 -13.16
N GLU A 260 30.41 -9.76 -13.62
CA GLU A 260 30.28 -9.42 -15.04
C GLU A 260 30.88 -8.03 -15.29
N LYS A 261 31.67 -7.91 -16.37
CA LYS A 261 32.23 -6.62 -16.72
C LYS A 261 31.13 -5.61 -17.04
N ASP A 262 31.22 -4.43 -16.41
CA ASP A 262 30.34 -3.27 -16.61
C ASP A 262 28.90 -3.41 -16.06
N PHE A 263 28.57 -4.51 -15.37
CA PHE A 263 27.24 -4.72 -14.78
C PHE A 263 27.30 -5.37 -13.42
N ASP A 264 26.30 -5.04 -12.57
CA ASP A 264 26.04 -5.65 -11.28
C ASP A 264 24.63 -6.27 -11.29
N THR A 265 24.45 -7.41 -10.61
CA THR A 265 23.15 -8.07 -10.47
C THR A 265 22.74 -8.10 -9.00
N TRP A 266 21.54 -7.60 -8.73
CA TRP A 266 20.93 -7.56 -7.41
C TRP A 266 19.83 -8.61 -7.33
N HIS A 267 19.94 -9.56 -6.40
CA HIS A 267 19.02 -10.67 -6.23
C HIS A 267 18.26 -10.57 -4.92
N TRP A 268 16.94 -10.47 -5.02
CA TRP A 268 16.01 -10.32 -3.90
C TRP A 268 15.00 -11.46 -3.87
N VAL A 269 14.66 -11.97 -2.67
CA VAL A 269 13.71 -13.07 -2.50
C VAL A 269 12.74 -12.78 -1.36
N ALA A 270 11.45 -12.67 -1.68
CA ALA A 270 10.36 -12.71 -0.69
C ALA A 270 9.89 -14.16 -0.55
N ARG A 271 10.01 -14.68 0.67
CA ARG A 271 9.74 -16.10 0.99
C ARG A 271 8.35 -16.35 1.54
N GLN A 272 7.58 -15.30 1.78
CA GLN A 272 6.16 -15.35 2.09
C GLN A 272 5.39 -14.86 0.86
N PRO A 273 4.22 -15.46 0.54
CA PRO A 273 3.39 -15.00 -0.54
C PRO A 273 3.01 -13.53 -0.36
N MET A 274 2.89 -12.79 -1.45
CA MET A 274 2.49 -11.39 -1.47
C MET A 274 1.65 -11.07 -2.69
N ALA A 275 0.73 -10.14 -2.56
CA ALA A 275 0.00 -9.59 -3.68
C ALA A 275 0.94 -8.91 -4.68
N SER A 276 0.58 -8.95 -5.96
CA SER A 276 1.44 -8.46 -7.05
C SER A 276 1.81 -6.98 -6.90
N TYR A 277 0.86 -6.10 -6.51
CA TYR A 277 1.08 -4.66 -6.37
C TYR A 277 2.09 -4.28 -5.29
N LEU A 278 2.29 -5.16 -4.28
CA LEU A 278 3.27 -4.96 -3.21
C LEU A 278 4.72 -5.11 -3.66
N ASN A 279 4.94 -5.60 -4.90
CA ASN A 279 6.26 -5.69 -5.49
C ASN A 279 6.64 -4.37 -6.16
N PHE A 280 7.90 -3.97 -5.99
CA PHE A 280 8.45 -2.76 -6.59
C PHE A 280 9.86 -2.98 -7.12
N MET A 281 10.31 -2.07 -7.97
CA MET A 281 11.69 -1.96 -8.40
C MET A 281 12.14 -0.51 -8.33
N ALA A 282 13.28 -0.27 -7.69
CA ALA A 282 13.97 1.01 -7.72
C ALA A 282 15.40 0.84 -8.17
N ILE A 283 15.87 1.69 -9.08
CA ILE A 283 17.22 1.67 -9.65
C ILE A 283 17.81 3.07 -9.55
N GLY A 284 19.07 3.19 -9.10
CA GLY A 284 19.72 4.49 -8.99
C GLY A 284 20.96 4.45 -8.13
N HIS A 285 21.34 5.60 -7.58
CA HIS A 285 22.42 5.71 -6.60
C HIS A 285 21.80 5.91 -5.20
N TYR A 286 21.83 4.84 -4.41
CA TYR A 286 21.27 4.80 -3.07
C TYR A 286 22.35 4.56 -2.02
N GLU A 287 22.39 5.39 -0.99
CA GLU A 287 23.11 5.05 0.24
C GLU A 287 22.33 3.93 0.95
N LEU A 288 23.03 2.79 1.18
CA LEU A 288 22.44 1.62 1.83
C LEU A 288 22.92 1.48 3.27
N LYS A 289 21.99 1.24 4.21
CA LYS A 289 22.32 0.76 5.55
C LYS A 289 21.78 -0.65 5.73
N ARG A 290 22.64 -1.54 6.18
CA ARG A 290 22.34 -2.97 6.40
C ARG A 290 22.75 -3.38 7.80
N GLY A 291 22.03 -4.28 8.40
CA GLY A 291 22.33 -4.81 9.73
C GLY A 291 21.25 -5.70 10.26
N ILE A 292 21.20 -5.83 11.58
CA ILE A 292 20.15 -6.55 12.30
C ILE A 292 19.55 -5.59 13.32
N ASP A 293 18.23 -5.49 13.32
CA ASP A 293 17.47 -4.73 14.30
C ASP A 293 16.43 -5.66 14.94
N HIS A 294 16.50 -5.80 16.28
CA HIS A 294 15.60 -6.68 17.04
C HIS A 294 15.53 -8.14 16.49
N GLY A 295 16.64 -8.65 15.98
CA GLY A 295 16.73 -10.00 15.43
C GLY A 295 16.33 -10.13 13.97
N LEU A 296 15.83 -9.07 13.32
CA LEU A 296 15.47 -9.04 11.91
C LEU A 296 16.59 -8.38 11.08
N PRO A 297 17.07 -9.00 10.01
CA PRO A 297 17.96 -8.33 9.06
C PRO A 297 17.22 -7.18 8.39
N TYR A 298 17.92 -6.07 8.21
CA TYR A 298 17.34 -4.91 7.53
C TYR A 298 18.19 -4.43 6.35
N VAL A 299 17.50 -3.84 5.37
CA VAL A 299 18.09 -3.01 4.32
C VAL A 299 17.27 -1.73 4.20
N TYR A 300 17.88 -0.61 4.56
CA TYR A 300 17.34 0.73 4.32
C TYR A 300 18.10 1.39 3.19
N ALA A 301 17.37 2.03 2.27
CA ALA A 301 17.91 2.70 1.10
C ALA A 301 17.43 4.15 1.06
N VAL A 302 18.35 5.09 0.90
CA VAL A 302 18.01 6.51 0.77
C VAL A 302 18.76 7.07 -0.43
N SER A 303 18.07 7.75 -1.34
CA SER A 303 18.65 8.34 -2.53
C SER A 303 19.84 9.25 -2.20
N GLU A 304 20.98 9.06 -2.86
CA GLU A 304 22.16 9.93 -2.73
C GLU A 304 21.91 11.34 -3.30
N LYS A 305 20.85 11.52 -4.10
CA LYS A 305 20.43 12.82 -4.63
C LYS A 305 19.79 13.73 -3.57
N LEU A 306 19.32 13.17 -2.46
CA LEU A 306 18.86 13.99 -1.33
C LEU A 306 20.03 14.67 -0.64
N PRO A 307 19.88 15.92 -0.16
CA PRO A 307 20.88 16.60 0.64
C PRO A 307 21.37 15.77 1.85
N PRO A 308 22.64 15.86 2.27
CA PRO A 308 23.20 15.05 3.34
C PRO A 308 22.44 15.10 4.67
N ASP A 309 21.91 16.25 5.04
CA ASP A 309 21.09 16.43 6.25
C ASP A 309 19.73 15.75 6.12
N GLN A 310 19.12 15.77 4.95
CA GLN A 310 17.88 15.05 4.65
C GLN A 310 18.10 13.53 4.65
N ARG A 311 19.20 13.02 4.04
CA ARG A 311 19.55 11.60 4.10
C ARG A 311 19.72 11.14 5.55
N LYS A 312 20.46 11.92 6.36
CA LYS A 312 20.63 11.63 7.78
C LYS A 312 19.28 11.55 8.52
N THR A 313 18.36 12.47 8.23
CA THR A 313 17.02 12.50 8.84
C THR A 313 16.19 11.30 8.39
N ALA A 314 16.18 10.98 7.09
CA ALA A 314 15.47 9.83 6.54
C ALA A 314 15.96 8.51 7.16
N PHE A 315 17.28 8.31 7.24
CA PHE A 315 17.83 7.13 7.93
C PHE A 315 17.47 7.09 9.41
N ALA A 316 17.47 8.23 10.11
CA ALA A 316 17.08 8.27 11.52
C ALA A 316 15.62 7.82 11.70
N ALA A 317 14.73 8.20 10.78
CA ALA A 317 13.34 7.75 10.75
C ALA A 317 13.26 6.23 10.49
N LEU A 318 13.86 5.75 9.40
CA LEU A 318 13.85 4.32 9.04
C LEU A 318 14.42 3.41 10.14
N MET A 319 15.46 3.86 10.86
CA MET A 319 16.06 3.11 11.97
C MET A 319 15.12 2.96 13.18
N THR A 320 13.94 3.61 13.19
CA THR A 320 12.92 3.39 14.22
C THR A 320 11.98 2.22 13.90
N SER A 321 12.07 1.63 12.71
CA SER A 321 11.13 0.61 12.21
C SER A 321 11.07 -0.62 13.12
N GLY A 322 12.21 -1.15 13.57
CA GLY A 322 12.22 -2.30 14.47
C GLY A 322 11.50 -2.03 15.80
N GLN A 323 11.67 -0.85 16.39
CA GLN A 323 10.93 -0.48 17.60
C GLN A 323 9.43 -0.34 17.36
N ARG A 324 9.02 0.19 16.20
CA ARG A 324 7.59 0.30 15.81
C ARG A 324 6.97 -1.07 15.60
N ILE A 325 7.67 -1.97 14.92
CA ILE A 325 7.27 -3.37 14.76
C ILE A 325 7.04 -4.02 16.12
N ARG A 326 7.96 -3.84 17.11
CA ARG A 326 7.75 -4.35 18.48
C ARG A 326 6.45 -3.82 19.11
N THR A 327 6.14 -2.55 18.89
CA THR A 327 4.91 -1.96 19.42
C THR A 327 3.68 -2.62 18.75
N LEU A 328 3.72 -2.81 17.43
CA LEU A 328 2.65 -3.44 16.65
C LEU A 328 2.48 -4.92 17.02
N GLU A 329 3.57 -5.66 17.28
CA GLU A 329 3.53 -7.04 17.78
C GLU A 329 2.74 -7.19 19.09
N THR A 330 2.76 -6.19 19.96
CA THR A 330 1.95 -6.22 21.20
C THR A 330 0.44 -6.16 20.93
N MET A 331 0.05 -5.73 19.75
CA MET A 331 -1.35 -5.60 19.33
C MET A 331 -1.78 -6.75 18.41
N PHE A 332 -0.94 -7.10 17.42
CA PHE A 332 -1.30 -7.95 16.28
C PHE A 332 -0.58 -9.30 16.25
N GLY A 333 0.26 -9.60 17.27
CA GLY A 333 1.04 -10.83 17.30
C GLY A 333 2.37 -10.72 16.55
N PRO A 334 3.13 -11.83 16.43
CA PRO A 334 4.45 -11.83 15.82
C PRO A 334 4.48 -11.17 14.44
N TYR A 335 5.58 -10.49 14.14
CA TYR A 335 5.83 -9.95 12.79
C TYR A 335 5.86 -11.09 11.77
N PRO A 336 5.07 -11.01 10.68
CA PRO A 336 4.88 -12.17 9.80
C PRO A 336 6.05 -12.45 8.87
N PHE A 337 7.03 -11.55 8.76
CA PHE A 337 8.15 -11.67 7.82
C PHE A 337 9.49 -11.87 8.53
N THR A 338 10.53 -12.18 7.75
CA THR A 338 11.86 -12.50 8.27
C THR A 338 12.89 -11.38 8.07
N GLU A 339 12.51 -10.30 7.43
CA GLU A 339 13.33 -9.10 7.18
C GLU A 339 12.47 -7.84 7.26
N ILE A 340 13.15 -6.70 7.44
CA ILE A 340 12.54 -5.36 7.42
C ILE A 340 13.33 -4.44 6.50
N GLY A 341 12.71 -3.34 6.07
CA GLY A 341 13.38 -2.37 5.21
C GLY A 341 12.60 -1.06 5.11
N GLY A 342 13.07 -0.25 4.19
CA GLY A 342 12.42 0.99 3.76
C GLY A 342 13.27 1.67 2.70
N ILE A 343 12.62 2.36 1.79
CA ILE A 343 13.29 3.11 0.73
C ILE A 343 12.74 4.52 0.64
N VAL A 344 13.64 5.49 0.45
CA VAL A 344 13.31 6.91 0.25
C VAL A 344 13.96 7.36 -1.07
N PRO A 345 13.23 7.33 -2.20
CA PRO A 345 13.70 7.83 -3.49
C PRO A 345 13.74 9.36 -3.52
N VAL A 346 14.44 9.94 -4.50
CA VAL A 346 14.44 11.39 -4.72
C VAL A 346 13.12 11.87 -5.33
N HIS A 347 12.43 11.00 -6.05
CA HIS A 347 11.21 11.36 -6.77
C HIS A 347 10.08 11.75 -5.84
N GLN A 348 9.34 12.76 -6.26
CA GLN A 348 8.04 13.04 -5.66
C GLN A 348 7.07 11.95 -6.06
N LEU A 349 6.57 11.24 -5.06
CA LEU A 349 5.53 10.23 -5.22
C LEU A 349 4.14 10.89 -5.07
N TRP A 350 3.11 10.26 -5.61
CA TRP A 350 1.73 10.74 -5.46
C TRP A 350 1.13 10.31 -4.10
N PHE A 351 1.74 9.35 -3.43
CA PHE A 351 1.42 8.87 -2.08
C PHE A 351 2.48 9.34 -1.07
N GLY A 352 2.15 9.31 0.22
CA GLY A 352 3.09 9.60 1.31
C GLY A 352 3.99 8.42 1.65
N GLY A 353 3.42 7.23 1.67
CA GLY A 353 4.03 5.92 1.79
C GLY A 353 3.27 4.91 0.96
N LEU A 354 3.89 3.77 0.71
CA LEU A 354 3.29 2.59 0.12
C LEU A 354 3.91 1.36 0.79
N GLU A 355 3.09 0.46 1.22
CA GLU A 355 3.38 -0.69 2.07
C GLU A 355 4.15 -1.82 1.40
N THR A 356 4.83 -1.60 0.27
CA THR A 356 5.54 -2.68 -0.44
C THR A 356 6.21 -3.65 0.51
N GLN A 357 5.91 -4.95 0.35
CA GLN A 357 6.12 -5.98 1.39
C GLN A 357 7.57 -6.00 1.91
N THR A 358 7.75 -5.94 3.23
CA THR A 358 9.03 -5.89 3.96
C THR A 358 9.88 -4.63 3.76
N ARG A 359 9.58 -3.79 2.76
CA ARG A 359 10.37 -2.59 2.46
C ARG A 359 9.49 -1.47 1.90
N PRO A 360 8.65 -0.84 2.76
CA PRO A 360 7.80 0.26 2.31
C PRO A 360 8.56 1.36 1.58
N VAL A 361 7.89 1.94 0.58
CA VAL A 361 8.39 3.09 -0.18
C VAL A 361 7.84 4.37 0.44
N TYR A 362 8.70 5.33 0.77
CA TYR A 362 8.31 6.59 1.43
C TYR A 362 8.63 7.80 0.55
N ASP A 363 7.68 8.70 0.34
CA ASP A 363 7.95 10.03 -0.24
C ASP A 363 8.89 10.81 0.67
N ALA A 364 9.95 11.39 0.11
CA ALA A 364 10.96 12.10 0.89
C ALA A 364 10.38 13.27 1.71
N ARG A 365 9.39 14.00 1.18
CA ARG A 365 8.76 15.14 1.90
C ARG A 365 7.93 14.64 3.07
N ALA A 366 7.29 13.48 2.92
CA ALA A 366 6.45 12.88 3.95
C ALA A 366 7.30 12.37 5.12
N ILE A 367 8.34 11.58 4.86
CA ILE A 367 9.22 11.03 5.91
C ILE A 367 10.11 12.08 6.58
N LEU A 368 10.42 13.18 5.90
CA LEU A 368 11.18 14.30 6.46
C LEU A 368 10.33 15.27 7.30
N ASN A 369 9.01 15.15 7.24
CA ASN A 369 8.09 15.94 8.04
C ASN A 369 7.98 15.35 9.45
N ARG A 370 8.59 15.96 10.44
CA ARG A 370 8.68 15.48 11.83
C ARG A 370 7.33 15.27 12.52
N ASP A 371 6.29 15.98 12.10
CA ASP A 371 4.95 15.83 12.68
C ASP A 371 4.18 14.67 12.03
N PHE A 372 4.54 14.31 10.80
CA PHE A 372 3.87 13.29 10.01
C PHE A 372 4.63 11.94 9.99
N GLU A 373 5.97 11.95 10.03
CA GLU A 373 6.81 10.74 9.99
C GLU A 373 6.38 9.67 10.99
N PRO A 374 6.10 9.97 12.28
CA PRO A 374 5.75 8.92 13.23
C PRO A 374 4.42 8.21 12.89
N VAL A 375 3.49 8.94 12.30
CA VAL A 375 2.19 8.43 11.87
C VAL A 375 2.35 7.59 10.61
N LEU A 376 3.10 8.10 9.62
CA LEU A 376 3.38 7.45 8.35
C LEU A 376 4.08 6.09 8.56
N LEU A 377 5.22 6.08 9.25
CA LEU A 377 5.97 4.83 9.45
C LEU A 377 5.15 3.77 10.19
N THR A 378 4.32 4.19 11.16
CA THR A 378 3.47 3.25 11.89
C THR A 378 2.38 2.67 10.99
N HIS A 379 1.83 3.48 10.08
CA HIS A 379 0.85 3.06 9.09
C HIS A 379 1.43 2.02 8.14
N GLU A 380 2.50 2.36 7.42
CA GLU A 380 3.12 1.45 6.45
C GLU A 380 3.62 0.15 7.09
N LEU A 381 4.13 0.21 8.33
CA LEU A 381 4.55 -1.00 9.03
C LEU A 381 3.38 -1.84 9.55
N ALA A 382 2.21 -1.28 9.78
CA ALA A 382 1.03 -2.04 10.19
C ALA A 382 0.45 -2.84 9.02
N HIS A 383 0.63 -2.36 7.80
CA HIS A 383 0.27 -3.11 6.60
C HIS A 383 0.97 -4.46 6.49
N MET A 384 2.14 -4.65 7.11
CA MET A 384 2.79 -5.96 7.15
C MET A 384 1.88 -7.08 7.68
N TRP A 385 0.92 -6.74 8.55
CA TRP A 385 -0.11 -7.67 9.03
C TRP A 385 -1.40 -7.57 8.20
N PHE A 386 -1.81 -6.33 7.82
CA PHE A 386 -3.10 -6.02 7.18
C PHE A 386 -2.86 -5.37 5.81
N GLY A 387 -2.84 -6.15 4.77
CA GLY A 387 -2.49 -5.78 3.39
C GLY A 387 -1.49 -6.77 2.80
N ASP A 388 -0.40 -7.03 3.52
CA ASP A 388 0.68 -7.88 3.06
C ASP A 388 0.46 -9.35 3.47
N ASN A 389 0.37 -9.63 4.77
CA ASN A 389 0.14 -11.00 5.25
C ASN A 389 -1.30 -11.46 5.03
N VAL A 390 -2.26 -10.58 5.32
CA VAL A 390 -3.69 -10.78 5.04
C VAL A 390 -4.14 -9.71 4.06
N THR A 391 -4.28 -10.11 2.80
CA THR A 391 -4.65 -9.21 1.70
C THR A 391 -6.15 -9.22 1.42
N VAL A 392 -6.64 -8.25 0.66
CA VAL A 392 -8.04 -8.17 0.26
C VAL A 392 -8.42 -9.24 -0.78
N ARG A 393 -9.66 -9.68 -0.75
CA ARG A 393 -10.21 -10.56 -1.78
C ARG A 393 -10.62 -9.79 -3.03
N GLN A 394 -11.15 -8.61 -2.83
CA GLN A 394 -11.55 -7.64 -3.86
C GLN A 394 -11.20 -6.24 -3.36
N TRP A 395 -11.05 -5.29 -4.26
CA TRP A 395 -10.64 -3.94 -3.88
C TRP A 395 -11.67 -3.19 -3.03
N ASN A 396 -12.96 -3.54 -3.09
CA ASN A 396 -13.94 -2.97 -2.16
C ASN A 396 -13.76 -3.44 -0.70
N ASP A 397 -12.93 -4.48 -0.44
CA ASP A 397 -12.58 -4.93 0.91
C ASP A 397 -11.49 -4.08 1.59
N ILE A 398 -11.07 -2.98 0.98
CA ILE A 398 -9.95 -2.09 1.39
C ILE A 398 -10.01 -1.66 2.88
N PHE A 399 -11.18 -1.68 3.48
CA PHE A 399 -11.33 -1.40 4.92
C PHE A 399 -10.50 -2.33 5.80
N THR A 400 -10.33 -3.60 5.42
CA THR A 400 -9.61 -4.59 6.23
C THR A 400 -8.10 -4.36 6.24
N THR A 401 -7.58 -3.54 5.35
CA THR A 401 -6.16 -3.14 5.25
C THR A 401 -5.97 -1.71 5.76
N GLU A 402 -6.44 -0.72 5.04
CA GLU A 402 -6.27 0.70 5.34
C GLU A 402 -6.93 1.13 6.65
N GLY A 403 -8.08 0.53 6.97
CA GLY A 403 -8.74 0.76 8.25
C GLY A 403 -7.86 0.35 9.43
N TYR A 404 -7.26 -0.84 9.36
CA TYR A 404 -6.34 -1.32 10.40
C TYR A 404 -5.03 -0.55 10.45
N ALA A 405 -4.40 -0.26 9.32
CA ALA A 405 -3.17 0.54 9.28
C ALA A 405 -3.39 1.93 9.89
N SER A 406 -4.50 2.57 9.57
CA SER A 406 -4.88 3.86 10.17
C SER A 406 -5.22 3.74 11.66
N TRP A 407 -5.88 2.66 12.09
CA TRP A 407 -6.17 2.44 13.51
C TRP A 407 -4.89 2.12 14.30
N ALA A 408 -3.94 1.42 13.70
CA ALA A 408 -2.65 1.10 14.32
C ALA A 408 -1.90 2.35 14.77
N GLN A 409 -2.02 3.47 14.06
CA GLN A 409 -1.48 4.77 14.47
C GLN A 409 -2.04 5.20 15.84
N TRP A 410 -3.35 5.04 16.05
CA TRP A 410 -4.01 5.39 17.32
C TRP A 410 -3.64 4.40 18.43
N GLY A 411 -3.66 3.11 18.11
CA GLY A 411 -3.32 2.04 19.04
C GLY A 411 -1.85 2.11 19.49
N ALA A 412 -0.91 2.35 18.59
CA ALA A 412 0.50 2.51 18.90
C ALA A 412 0.76 3.77 19.73
N ALA A 413 0.12 4.90 19.41
CA ALA A 413 0.19 6.11 20.23
C ALA A 413 -0.29 5.85 21.67
N GLU A 414 -1.41 5.15 21.84
CA GLU A 414 -1.92 4.77 23.16
C GLU A 414 -0.95 3.86 23.91
N ARG A 415 -0.35 2.87 23.24
CA ARG A 415 0.62 1.92 23.84
C ARG A 415 1.91 2.56 24.28
N THR A 416 2.32 3.64 23.62
CA THR A 416 3.54 4.38 23.95
C THR A 416 3.30 5.59 24.89
N GLY A 417 2.14 5.65 25.55
CA GLY A 417 1.82 6.69 26.52
C GLY A 417 1.33 8.02 25.91
N GLY A 418 1.03 8.02 24.62
CA GLY A 418 0.45 9.15 23.92
C GLY A 418 -1.08 9.23 24.05
N ARG A 419 -1.71 9.78 23.03
CA ARG A 419 -3.16 9.99 23.00
C ARG A 419 -3.91 8.66 23.02
N LYS A 420 -4.99 8.57 23.81
CA LYS A 420 -5.89 7.42 23.82
C LYS A 420 -6.63 7.30 22.50
N ALA A 421 -6.78 6.07 22.00
CA ALA A 421 -7.49 5.81 20.75
C ALA A 421 -8.97 6.21 20.83
N ASN A 422 -9.60 6.05 22.00
CA ASN A 422 -10.96 6.52 22.22
C ASN A 422 -11.11 8.05 22.12
N ASP A 423 -10.11 8.82 22.55
CA ASP A 423 -10.12 10.29 22.36
C ASP A 423 -9.93 10.67 20.89
N ALA A 424 -9.23 9.84 20.11
CA ALA A 424 -9.11 10.03 18.67
C ALA A 424 -10.45 9.79 17.97
N LEU A 425 -11.16 8.69 18.33
CA LEU A 425 -12.51 8.40 17.85
C LEU A 425 -13.46 9.58 18.10
N ASN A 426 -13.55 10.04 19.35
CA ASN A 426 -14.49 11.11 19.73
C ASN A 426 -14.18 12.42 18.98
N ARG A 427 -12.92 12.79 18.82
CA ARG A 427 -12.54 13.99 18.05
C ARG A 427 -12.84 13.85 16.56
N ALA A 428 -12.57 12.69 15.96
CA ALA A 428 -12.88 12.44 14.56
C ALA A 428 -14.40 12.51 14.33
N TYR A 429 -15.19 11.90 15.21
CA TYR A 429 -16.64 11.93 15.15
C TYR A 429 -17.18 13.37 15.25
N GLU A 430 -16.80 14.14 16.28
CA GLU A 430 -17.25 15.52 16.44
C GLU A 430 -16.92 16.42 15.26
N ARG A 431 -15.78 16.17 14.60
CA ARG A 431 -15.38 16.92 13.40
C ARG A 431 -16.21 16.54 12.17
N LEU A 432 -16.65 15.28 12.07
CA LEU A 432 -17.22 14.72 10.84
C LEU A 432 -18.72 14.46 10.92
N LYS A 433 -19.35 14.50 12.11
CA LYS A 433 -20.77 14.13 12.32
C LYS A 433 -21.75 14.89 11.43
N ASP A 434 -21.43 16.13 11.06
CA ASP A 434 -22.27 17.00 10.22
C ASP A 434 -21.79 17.00 8.74
N ASN A 435 -20.89 16.10 8.35
CA ASN A 435 -20.38 15.98 6.97
C ASN A 435 -21.06 14.82 6.24
N ASP A 436 -22.25 15.06 5.71
CA ASP A 436 -23.02 14.03 4.99
C ASP A 436 -22.25 13.44 3.79
N ALA A 437 -21.43 14.23 3.10
CA ALA A 437 -20.66 13.75 1.95
C ALA A 437 -19.64 12.68 2.36
N PHE A 438 -18.97 12.85 3.51
CA PHE A 438 -18.07 11.87 4.08
C PHE A 438 -18.81 10.56 4.44
N TRP A 439 -19.95 10.65 5.09
CA TRP A 439 -20.70 9.47 5.54
C TRP A 439 -21.39 8.70 4.41
N LYS A 440 -21.62 9.33 3.26
CA LYS A 440 -22.14 8.63 2.07
C LYS A 440 -21.20 7.55 1.54
N ILE A 441 -19.89 7.68 1.78
CA ILE A 441 -18.89 6.67 1.40
C ILE A 441 -18.94 5.55 2.44
N THR A 442 -19.48 4.39 2.08
CA THR A 442 -19.60 3.24 2.99
C THR A 442 -18.30 2.44 3.05
N MET A 443 -18.14 1.58 4.06
CA MET A 443 -16.95 0.73 4.16
C MET A 443 -17.11 -0.59 3.39
N ILE A 444 -18.35 -1.02 3.13
CA ILE A 444 -18.61 -2.23 2.32
C ILE A 444 -18.43 -1.97 0.82
N ASP A 445 -18.72 -0.77 0.37
CA ASP A 445 -18.62 -0.36 -1.03
C ASP A 445 -18.33 1.15 -1.09
N PRO A 446 -17.05 1.55 -0.93
CA PRO A 446 -16.67 2.96 -1.02
C PRO A 446 -16.85 3.53 -2.44
N GLY A 447 -16.89 2.68 -3.47
CA GLY A 447 -16.86 3.06 -4.88
C GLY A 447 -15.44 3.33 -5.39
N ARG A 448 -15.15 2.94 -6.63
CA ARG A 448 -13.79 3.05 -7.23
C ARG A 448 -13.16 4.43 -7.05
N ALA A 449 -13.93 5.50 -7.25
CA ALA A 449 -13.42 6.88 -7.16
C ALA A 449 -13.10 7.33 -5.72
N HIS A 450 -13.53 6.58 -4.71
CA HIS A 450 -13.41 6.90 -3.29
C HIS A 450 -12.71 5.81 -2.49
N LEU A 451 -12.02 4.90 -3.18
CA LEU A 451 -11.37 3.74 -2.58
C LEU A 451 -10.45 4.15 -1.43
N PHE A 452 -9.70 5.23 -1.61
CA PHE A 452 -8.73 5.77 -0.65
C PHE A 452 -9.17 7.09 0.02
N ASP A 453 -10.47 7.36 0.12
CA ASP A 453 -10.96 8.61 0.73
C ASP A 453 -11.36 8.43 2.21
N ALA A 454 -12.56 7.91 2.45
CA ALA A 454 -13.12 7.83 3.80
C ALA A 454 -12.45 6.76 4.67
N VAL A 455 -11.84 5.75 4.09
CA VAL A 455 -11.26 4.59 4.78
C VAL A 455 -10.21 4.98 5.81
N TYR A 456 -9.40 6.00 5.56
CA TYR A 456 -8.36 6.50 6.47
C TYR A 456 -8.89 7.19 7.73
N LEU A 457 -10.17 7.55 7.76
CA LEU A 457 -10.81 8.18 8.93
C LEU A 457 -11.99 7.36 9.45
N ARG A 458 -12.90 6.91 8.60
CA ARG A 458 -14.03 6.07 9.00
C ARG A 458 -13.56 4.68 9.42
N GLY A 459 -12.52 4.13 8.76
CA GLY A 459 -11.92 2.85 9.11
C GLY A 459 -11.43 2.79 10.56
N PRO A 460 -10.48 3.64 10.98
CA PRO A 460 -10.01 3.63 12.37
C PRO A 460 -11.10 4.00 13.38
N MET A 461 -12.07 4.85 13.03
CA MET A 461 -13.25 5.11 13.88
C MET A 461 -14.05 3.85 14.10
N THR A 462 -14.34 3.09 13.04
CA THR A 462 -15.07 1.82 13.09
C THR A 462 -14.35 0.80 13.97
N LEU A 463 -13.05 0.63 13.80
CA LEU A 463 -12.24 -0.32 14.60
C LEU A 463 -12.17 0.07 16.07
N GLN A 464 -12.00 1.37 16.38
CA GLN A 464 -12.01 1.81 17.78
C GLN A 464 -13.40 1.67 18.43
N ALA A 465 -14.45 1.96 17.68
CA ALA A 465 -15.82 1.75 18.14
C ALA A 465 -16.10 0.25 18.36
N LEU A 466 -15.66 -0.63 17.47
CA LEU A 466 -15.75 -2.08 17.63
C LEU A 466 -15.02 -2.56 18.89
N ARG A 467 -13.77 -2.08 19.12
CA ARG A 467 -13.01 -2.34 20.36
C ARG A 467 -13.81 -1.94 21.60
N ASN A 468 -14.49 -0.81 21.54
CA ASN A 468 -15.32 -0.34 22.65
C ASN A 468 -16.55 -1.23 22.91
N VAL A 469 -17.14 -1.81 21.86
CA VAL A 469 -18.31 -2.72 21.95
C VAL A 469 -17.89 -4.11 22.43
N MET A 470 -16.83 -4.67 21.85
CA MET A 470 -16.37 -6.03 22.17
C MET A 470 -15.60 -6.10 23.49
N GLY A 471 -14.94 -5.01 23.88
CA GLY A 471 -13.93 -4.98 24.95
C GLY A 471 -12.54 -5.33 24.43
N ASP A 472 -11.52 -4.92 25.19
CA ASP A 472 -10.11 -5.01 24.77
C ASP A 472 -9.67 -6.47 24.51
N ASP A 473 -9.98 -7.40 25.41
CA ASP A 473 -9.52 -8.79 25.29
C ASP A 473 -10.06 -9.46 24.03
N ALA A 474 -11.36 -9.32 23.75
CA ALA A 474 -12.00 -9.90 22.57
C ALA A 474 -11.47 -9.24 21.29
N PHE A 475 -11.40 -7.90 21.27
CA PHE A 475 -10.92 -7.15 20.10
C PHE A 475 -9.47 -7.49 19.74
N PHE A 476 -8.55 -7.48 20.72
CA PHE A 476 -7.15 -7.78 20.43
C PHE A 476 -6.92 -9.26 20.11
N LYS A 477 -7.70 -10.16 20.71
CA LYS A 477 -7.62 -11.58 20.34
C LYS A 477 -8.07 -11.78 18.90
N PHE A 478 -9.22 -11.27 18.52
CA PHE A 478 -9.75 -11.29 17.17
C PHE A 478 -8.76 -10.68 16.16
N SER A 479 -8.28 -9.45 16.42
CA SER A 479 -7.36 -8.76 15.51
C SER A 479 -6.04 -9.51 15.32
N ARG A 480 -5.54 -10.19 16.37
CA ARG A 480 -4.35 -11.05 16.26
C ARG A 480 -4.60 -12.28 15.43
N ASP A 481 -5.67 -12.99 15.71
CA ASP A 481 -5.97 -14.25 15.02
C ASP A 481 -6.23 -13.97 13.53
N TRP A 482 -6.94 -12.87 13.20
CA TRP A 482 -7.08 -12.41 11.81
C TRP A 482 -5.73 -12.09 11.16
N ALA A 483 -4.90 -11.30 11.82
CA ALA A 483 -3.61 -10.85 11.29
C ALA A 483 -2.58 -11.98 11.09
N GLN A 484 -2.76 -13.13 11.76
CA GLN A 484 -1.86 -14.29 11.71
C GLN A 484 -2.35 -15.41 10.78
N ASP A 485 -3.49 -15.22 10.09
CA ASP A 485 -4.05 -16.18 9.14
C ASP A 485 -3.82 -15.67 7.69
N PRO A 486 -2.68 -16.01 7.05
CA PRO A 486 -2.25 -15.41 5.80
C PRO A 486 -3.15 -15.77 4.62
N GLY A 487 -3.24 -14.86 3.67
CA GLY A 487 -3.94 -15.06 2.40
C GLY A 487 -4.95 -13.98 2.09
N SER A 488 -5.69 -14.18 1.01
CA SER A 488 -6.67 -13.21 0.52
C SER A 488 -8.04 -13.47 1.14
N ARG A 489 -8.60 -12.48 1.86
CA ARG A 489 -9.83 -12.65 2.64
C ARG A 489 -10.82 -11.49 2.44
N PRO A 490 -12.13 -11.80 2.27
CA PRO A 490 -13.16 -10.78 2.10
C PRO A 490 -13.57 -10.12 3.43
N LEU A 491 -14.18 -8.94 3.35
CA LEU A 491 -14.72 -8.20 4.49
C LEU A 491 -15.83 -8.98 5.22
N GLU A 492 -16.60 -9.79 4.51
CA GLU A 492 -17.64 -10.63 5.12
C GLU A 492 -17.05 -11.65 6.10
N ASP A 493 -15.92 -12.27 5.77
CA ASP A 493 -15.22 -13.19 6.67
C ASP A 493 -14.72 -12.46 7.91
N TRP A 494 -14.20 -11.23 7.75
CA TRP A 494 -13.78 -10.38 8.85
C TRP A 494 -14.94 -10.06 9.81
N MET A 495 -16.13 -9.76 9.28
CA MET A 495 -17.32 -9.51 10.10
C MET A 495 -17.79 -10.78 10.82
N ALA A 496 -17.78 -11.93 10.14
CA ALA A 496 -18.14 -13.21 10.72
C ALA A 496 -17.18 -13.64 11.83
N ASP A 497 -15.87 -13.48 11.58
CA ASP A 497 -14.85 -13.76 12.58
C ASP A 497 -15.01 -12.84 13.80
N ALA A 498 -15.14 -11.52 13.60
CA ALA A 498 -15.36 -10.58 14.71
C ALA A 498 -16.55 -11.00 15.59
N GLN A 499 -17.67 -11.42 14.99
CA GLN A 499 -18.86 -11.90 15.72
C GLN A 499 -18.54 -13.14 16.56
N SER A 500 -17.64 -14.01 16.13
CA SER A 500 -17.30 -15.25 16.84
C SER A 500 -16.54 -15.01 18.17
N TYR A 501 -15.94 -13.84 18.35
CA TYR A 501 -15.16 -13.47 19.54
C TYR A 501 -15.99 -12.77 20.64
N THR A 502 -17.28 -12.53 20.42
CA THR A 502 -18.14 -11.84 21.40
C THR A 502 -19.55 -12.41 21.42
N THR A 503 -20.19 -12.33 22.58
CA THR A 503 -21.63 -12.65 22.73
C THR A 503 -22.53 -11.46 22.41
N VAL A 504 -21.97 -10.27 22.19
CA VAL A 504 -22.72 -9.08 21.76
C VAL A 504 -23.11 -9.28 20.30
N ASP A 505 -24.40 -9.06 19.97
CA ASP A 505 -24.84 -9.04 18.56
C ASP A 505 -24.23 -7.82 17.84
N LEU A 506 -23.25 -8.07 16.96
CA LEU A 506 -22.57 -7.05 16.16
C LEU A 506 -23.34 -6.65 14.89
N GLY A 507 -24.44 -7.31 14.55
CA GLY A 507 -25.23 -7.00 13.37
C GLY A 507 -25.70 -5.54 13.31
N PRO A 508 -26.29 -4.96 14.39
CA PRO A 508 -26.63 -3.53 14.43
C PRO A 508 -25.42 -2.60 14.29
N PHE A 509 -24.29 -2.98 14.88
CA PHE A 509 -23.03 -2.23 14.79
C PHE A 509 -22.51 -2.19 13.33
N PHE A 510 -22.42 -3.35 12.66
CA PHE A 510 -21.98 -3.41 11.26
C PHE A 510 -22.91 -2.64 10.34
N ARG A 511 -24.23 -2.72 10.55
CA ARG A 511 -25.18 -1.89 9.79
C ARG A 511 -24.89 -0.41 9.92
N ALA A 512 -24.55 0.08 11.12
CA ALA A 512 -24.27 1.49 11.36
C ALA A 512 -22.92 1.95 10.79
N TRP A 513 -21.87 1.15 10.94
CA TRP A 513 -20.51 1.57 10.61
C TRP A 513 -20.03 1.12 9.23
N ILE A 514 -20.44 -0.07 8.76
CA ILE A 514 -19.96 -0.67 7.50
C ILE A 514 -20.93 -0.36 6.35
N TYR A 515 -22.23 -0.55 6.55
CA TYR A 515 -23.22 -0.48 5.48
C TYR A 515 -23.93 0.88 5.35
N SER A 516 -24.13 1.60 6.47
CA SER A 516 -24.94 2.82 6.44
C SER A 516 -24.23 3.98 5.73
N PRO A 517 -24.91 4.70 4.81
CA PRO A 517 -24.41 5.94 4.21
C PRO A 517 -24.69 7.18 5.10
N THR A 518 -24.94 6.99 6.40
CA THR A 518 -25.23 8.05 7.36
C THR A 518 -24.36 7.92 8.60
N VAL A 519 -24.22 9.04 9.33
CA VAL A 519 -23.46 9.07 10.59
C VAL A 519 -24.04 8.08 11.60
N PRO A 520 -23.22 7.22 12.23
CA PRO A 520 -23.68 6.37 13.33
C PRO A 520 -24.17 7.20 14.51
N ALA A 521 -25.31 6.80 15.12
CA ALA A 521 -25.80 7.49 16.31
C ALA A 521 -24.78 7.40 17.46
N HIS A 522 -24.61 8.49 18.21
CA HIS A 522 -23.68 8.57 19.33
C HIS A 522 -24.23 7.81 20.56
N THR A 523 -24.08 6.50 20.55
CA THR A 523 -24.60 5.58 21.58
C THR A 523 -23.55 4.56 22.00
N ALA A 524 -23.71 3.95 23.17
CA ALA A 524 -22.86 2.87 23.63
C ALA A 524 -22.91 1.64 22.68
N ALA A 525 -24.05 1.35 22.06
CA ALA A 525 -24.19 0.26 21.09
C ALA A 525 -23.35 0.49 19.81
N ASN A 526 -23.09 1.75 19.45
CA ASN A 526 -22.18 2.15 18.38
C ASN A 526 -20.78 2.46 18.89
N GLY A 527 -20.41 2.03 20.10
CA GLY A 527 -19.06 2.12 20.64
C GLY A 527 -18.65 3.49 21.20
N PHE A 528 -19.56 4.42 21.44
CA PHE A 528 -19.23 5.67 22.10
C PHE A 528 -19.33 5.54 23.62
N ARG A 529 -18.32 6.06 24.35
CA ARG A 529 -18.18 6.01 25.81
C ARG A 529 -17.97 7.41 26.38
#